data_95ff90f008a206f9b216767686784e40
#
_entry.id   95ff90f008a206f9b216767686784e40
#
_cell.length_a   1.000
_cell.length_b   1.000
_cell.length_c   1.000
_cell.angle_alpha   90.00
_cell.angle_beta   90.00
_cell.angle_gamma   90.00
#
_symmetry.space_group_name_H-M   'P 1'
#
loop_
_entity.id
_entity.type
_entity.pdbx_description
1 polymer ?
#
loop_
_entity_poly.entity_id
_entity_poly.type
_entity_poly.pdbx_seq_one_letter_code
_entity_poly.pdbx_strand_id
1 'polypeptide(L)'
;MELVNDALALCLREFDSIRTSTCVVGRSSVRNGSVRERSIGTKLFVNLAFAEHADEIASLDVDGVGMLRAEFMITDALGGVHPKLLIERGQRSRFIDALVEPLLTVTRAFDDRPVLYRFLDFRTDEFALLEGADRFEMTEENPMNGVRGCFRAIRDPEVFRLELDAVARVFRESPNLRVAIPFVRSEWELRACLDLIRDSDVGDELLVSVMAEVPSVAYWIDRYASMGVAGVTVGLQNLTQLILGVDRDSMLMDGLYDETDAAVFDTVSRIVAGATSAGISSSITGVPYNQPTYIEKLVRLGVTSITVNPDELSVARRALEHVAAGNLDLST
;
A
#
# COMPACT_ATOMS: atom_id res chain seq x y z
N MET A 1 16.29 -16.24 22.79
CA MET A 1 16.95 -14.91 22.73
C MET A 1 17.68 -14.73 21.40
N GLU A 2 18.34 -15.74 20.83
CA GLU A 2 18.96 -15.63 19.48
C GLU A 2 17.93 -15.51 18.34
N LEU A 3 16.85 -16.26 18.35
CA LEU A 3 15.79 -16.20 17.33
C LEU A 3 15.03 -14.87 17.29
N VAL A 4 14.94 -14.16 18.41
CA VAL A 4 14.31 -12.83 18.47
C VAL A 4 15.23 -11.76 17.86
N ASN A 5 16.54 -11.92 18.03
CA ASN A 5 17.54 -11.06 17.37
C ASN A 5 17.59 -11.27 15.85
N ASP A 6 17.32 -12.48 15.36
CA ASP A 6 17.32 -12.79 13.93
C ASP A 6 16.07 -12.26 13.22
N ALA A 7 14.89 -12.33 13.84
CA ALA A 7 13.67 -11.73 13.30
C ALA A 7 13.74 -10.17 13.31
N LEU A 8 14.27 -9.60 14.39
CA LEU A 8 14.56 -8.15 14.44
C LEU A 8 15.65 -7.76 13.43
N ALA A 9 16.64 -8.62 13.22
CA ALA A 9 17.70 -8.42 12.23
C ALA A 9 17.20 -8.55 10.78
N LEU A 10 16.18 -9.39 10.53
CA LEU A 10 15.53 -9.50 9.22
C LEU A 10 14.68 -8.24 8.93
N CYS A 11 13.88 -7.80 9.89
CA CYS A 11 13.20 -6.51 9.83
C CYS A 11 14.19 -5.35 9.65
N LEU A 12 15.32 -5.37 10.39
CA LEU A 12 16.35 -4.33 10.30
C LEU A 12 17.15 -4.39 8.99
N ARG A 13 17.24 -5.54 8.32
CA ARG A 13 17.90 -5.65 7.00
C ARG A 13 17.02 -5.06 5.89
N GLU A 14 15.71 -5.18 5.96
CA GLU A 14 14.82 -4.36 5.12
C GLU A 14 14.97 -2.87 5.47
N PHE A 15 15.19 -2.54 6.75
CA PHE A 15 15.51 -1.19 7.22
C PHE A 15 16.82 -0.63 6.65
N ASP A 16 17.89 -1.41 6.64
CA ASP A 16 19.18 -0.98 6.11
C ASP A 16 19.16 -0.83 4.59
N SER A 17 18.38 -1.63 3.89
CA SER A 17 18.11 -1.45 2.46
C SER A 17 17.40 -0.11 2.17
N ILE A 18 16.49 0.31 3.04
CA ILE A 18 15.77 1.60 2.93
C ILE A 18 16.66 2.76 3.43
N ARG A 19 17.46 2.56 4.50
CA ARG A 19 18.36 3.59 5.05
C ARG A 19 19.62 3.84 4.22
N THR A 20 20.14 2.84 3.51
CA THR A 20 21.32 2.99 2.64
C THR A 20 21.02 3.61 1.29
N SER A 21 19.75 3.73 0.91
CA SER A 21 19.28 4.54 -0.22
C SER A 21 19.23 6.03 0.14
N THR A 22 20.23 6.58 0.82
CA THR A 22 20.41 8.02 0.89
C THR A 22 20.79 8.51 -0.50
N CYS A 23 19.80 9.00 -1.20
CA CYS A 23 19.88 9.56 -2.54
C CYS A 23 20.89 10.73 -2.56
N VAL A 24 22.02 10.52 -3.19
CA VAL A 24 22.85 11.62 -3.68
C VAL A 24 22.12 12.21 -4.88
N VAL A 25 21.25 13.16 -4.63
CA VAL A 25 20.60 13.94 -5.67
C VAL A 25 21.66 14.86 -6.30
N GLY A 26 22.24 14.41 -7.40
CA GLY A 26 23.02 15.25 -8.27
C GLY A 26 22.12 16.36 -8.85
N ARG A 27 22.37 17.62 -8.46
CA ARG A 27 21.71 18.79 -9.04
C ARG A 27 22.02 18.87 -10.55
N SER A 28 21.12 18.34 -11.36
CA SER A 28 21.11 18.63 -12.79
C SER A 28 20.09 19.74 -13.04
N SER A 29 20.60 20.90 -13.46
CA SER A 29 19.79 22.04 -13.90
C SER A 29 19.07 21.69 -15.21
N VAL A 30 17.77 21.39 -15.11
CA VAL A 30 16.92 21.20 -16.30
C VAL A 30 16.39 22.56 -16.74
N ARG A 31 16.74 22.96 -17.96
CA ARG A 31 16.22 24.14 -18.64
C ARG A 31 14.75 23.93 -19.01
N ASN A 32 13.91 24.89 -18.64
CA ASN A 32 12.53 25.01 -19.09
C ASN A 32 12.43 25.04 -20.62
N GLY A 33 11.82 24.00 -21.18
CA GLY A 33 11.34 23.98 -22.55
C GLY A 33 9.93 23.41 -22.56
N SER A 34 8.92 24.25 -22.81
CA SER A 34 7.52 23.83 -22.88
C SER A 34 7.28 22.94 -24.10
N VAL A 35 7.32 21.63 -23.89
CA VAL A 35 6.75 20.65 -24.81
C VAL A 35 5.31 20.41 -24.36
N ARG A 36 4.33 20.62 -25.24
CA ARG A 36 2.94 20.20 -25.03
C ARG A 36 2.95 18.67 -24.93
N GLU A 37 3.03 18.15 -23.72
CA GLU A 37 2.92 16.74 -23.41
C GLU A 37 1.55 16.21 -23.83
N ARG A 38 1.54 15.14 -24.62
CA ARG A 38 0.39 14.25 -24.69
C ARG A 38 0.27 13.62 -23.31
N SER A 39 -0.75 13.99 -22.56
CA SER A 39 -1.02 13.44 -21.23
C SER A 39 -1.16 11.92 -21.33
N ILE A 40 -0.22 11.20 -20.77
CA ILE A 40 -0.39 9.79 -20.49
C ILE A 40 -1.46 9.73 -19.42
N GLY A 41 -2.51 8.91 -19.61
CA GLY A 41 -3.58 8.76 -18.61
C GLY A 41 -3.11 8.14 -17.30
N THR A 42 -1.94 7.47 -17.28
CA THR A 42 -1.38 6.80 -16.10
C THR A 42 -0.56 7.77 -15.26
N LYS A 43 -0.90 7.86 -13.97
CA LYS A 43 -0.22 8.70 -12.96
C LYS A 43 0.95 7.95 -12.32
N LEU A 44 1.97 8.71 -11.89
CA LEU A 44 3.12 8.20 -11.18
C LEU A 44 3.04 8.58 -9.71
N PHE A 45 2.80 7.58 -8.85
CA PHE A 45 2.74 7.72 -7.41
C PHE A 45 4.00 7.15 -6.75
N VAL A 46 4.20 7.54 -5.50
CA VAL A 46 5.36 7.11 -4.71
C VAL A 46 4.91 6.38 -3.44
N ASN A 47 5.67 5.35 -3.04
CA ASN A 47 5.54 4.73 -1.72
C ASN A 47 6.17 5.63 -0.65
N LEU A 48 5.52 5.73 0.51
CA LEU A 48 6.06 6.41 1.67
C LEU A 48 5.87 5.54 2.91
N ALA A 49 6.94 5.39 3.70
CA ALA A 49 6.92 4.64 4.95
C ALA A 49 7.26 5.52 6.17
N PHE A 50 7.85 6.69 5.96
CA PHE A 50 8.29 7.61 7.01
C PHE A 50 7.86 9.04 6.70
N ALA A 51 7.15 9.67 7.63
CA ALA A 51 6.59 11.01 7.45
C ALA A 51 7.68 12.11 7.38
N GLU A 52 8.86 11.88 7.96
CA GLU A 52 9.98 12.81 7.98
C GLU A 52 10.54 13.16 6.59
N HIS A 53 10.29 12.30 5.59
CA HIS A 53 10.69 12.54 4.20
C HIS A 53 9.58 13.15 3.34
N ALA A 54 8.42 13.49 3.92
CA ALA A 54 7.26 13.91 3.17
C ALA A 54 7.52 15.16 2.31
N ASP A 55 8.16 16.19 2.86
CA ASP A 55 8.46 17.45 2.13
C ASP A 55 9.45 17.21 0.98
N GLU A 56 10.50 16.42 1.22
CA GLU A 56 11.48 16.06 0.21
C GLU A 56 10.82 15.33 -0.96
N ILE A 57 10.03 14.29 -0.65
CA ILE A 57 9.34 13.47 -1.66
C ILE A 57 8.25 14.28 -2.36
N ALA A 58 7.53 15.15 -1.65
CA ALA A 58 6.53 16.03 -2.24
C ALA A 58 7.13 17.06 -3.21
N SER A 59 8.41 17.40 -3.06
CA SER A 59 9.13 18.27 -4.01
C SER A 59 9.45 17.60 -5.35
N LEU A 60 9.37 16.26 -5.40
CA LEU A 60 9.57 15.50 -6.63
C LEU A 60 8.35 15.62 -7.55
N ASP A 61 8.58 15.42 -8.85
CA ASP A 61 7.52 15.43 -9.85
C ASP A 61 6.73 14.10 -9.80
N VAL A 62 5.82 14.00 -8.83
CA VAL A 62 4.94 12.85 -8.61
C VAL A 62 3.49 13.31 -8.42
N ASP A 63 2.53 12.48 -8.82
CA ASP A 63 1.11 12.80 -8.80
C ASP A 63 0.45 12.55 -7.43
N GLY A 64 1.15 11.94 -6.48
CA GLY A 64 0.65 11.66 -5.13
C GLY A 64 1.39 10.53 -4.44
N VAL A 65 0.86 10.10 -3.29
CA VAL A 65 1.31 8.93 -2.55
C VAL A 65 0.39 7.76 -2.88
N GLY A 66 0.96 6.71 -3.49
CA GLY A 66 0.19 5.54 -3.93
C GLY A 66 -0.01 4.51 -2.84
N MET A 67 0.91 4.51 -1.83
CA MET A 67 0.72 3.79 -0.60
C MET A 67 1.56 4.39 0.54
N LEU A 68 0.87 4.90 1.54
CA LEU A 68 1.44 5.24 2.83
C LEU A 68 1.21 4.07 3.78
N ARG A 69 2.30 3.52 4.31
CA ARG A 69 2.28 2.42 5.28
C ARG A 69 2.71 2.94 6.64
N ALA A 70 1.86 2.79 7.65
CA ALA A 70 2.10 3.36 8.98
C ALA A 70 2.57 2.33 10.02
N GLU A 71 2.72 1.06 9.67
CA GLU A 71 3.04 0.00 10.63
C GLU A 71 4.31 0.29 11.44
N PHE A 72 5.36 0.78 10.77
CA PHE A 72 6.61 1.14 11.44
C PHE A 72 6.47 2.40 12.29
N MET A 73 5.84 3.42 11.75
CA MET A 73 5.62 4.69 12.47
C MET A 73 4.83 4.48 13.75
N ILE A 74 3.76 3.69 13.69
CA ILE A 74 2.91 3.42 14.85
C ILE A 74 3.62 2.54 15.88
N THR A 75 4.36 1.51 15.44
CA THR A 75 5.08 0.62 16.36
C THR A 75 6.13 1.38 17.16
N ASP A 76 6.87 2.27 16.51
CA ASP A 76 7.87 3.13 17.16
C ASP A 76 7.20 4.12 18.13
N ALA A 77 6.18 4.86 17.66
CA ALA A 77 5.46 5.84 18.47
C ALA A 77 4.77 5.23 19.71
N LEU A 78 4.31 3.99 19.60
CA LEU A 78 3.68 3.26 20.71
C LEU A 78 4.71 2.61 21.64
N GLY A 79 6.01 2.62 21.29
CA GLY A 79 7.08 2.01 22.08
C GLY A 79 6.89 0.49 22.21
N GLY A 80 6.42 -0.16 21.16
CA GLY A 80 6.24 -1.62 21.12
C GLY A 80 5.10 -2.17 21.99
N VAL A 81 4.11 -1.36 22.37
CA VAL A 81 2.96 -1.81 23.17
C VAL A 81 1.80 -2.25 22.28
N HIS A 82 1.22 -3.43 22.56
CA HIS A 82 0.08 -3.95 21.80
C HIS A 82 -1.14 -3.02 21.87
N PRO A 83 -1.84 -2.71 20.77
CA PRO A 83 -2.98 -1.78 20.75
C PRO A 83 -4.10 -2.13 21.75
N LYS A 84 -4.44 -3.40 21.92
CA LYS A 84 -5.44 -3.83 22.91
C LYS A 84 -4.99 -3.55 24.35
N LEU A 85 -3.70 -3.66 24.64
CA LEU A 85 -3.16 -3.32 25.95
C LEU A 85 -3.26 -1.82 26.23
N LEU A 86 -3.08 -0.97 25.20
CA LEU A 86 -3.32 0.47 25.32
C LEU A 86 -4.80 0.77 25.62
N ILE A 87 -5.72 0.05 24.96
CA ILE A 87 -7.16 0.19 25.23
C ILE A 87 -7.48 -0.16 26.70
N GLU A 88 -6.98 -1.28 27.21
CA GLU A 88 -7.15 -1.70 28.60
C GLU A 88 -6.56 -0.69 29.61
N ARG A 89 -5.44 -0.07 29.25
CA ARG A 89 -4.80 0.98 30.08
C ARG A 89 -5.49 2.35 29.97
N GLY A 90 -6.57 2.47 29.18
CA GLY A 90 -7.26 3.74 28.95
C GLY A 90 -6.47 4.74 28.10
N GLN A 91 -5.45 4.28 27.35
CA GLN A 91 -4.52 5.10 26.56
C GLN A 91 -4.93 5.16 25.08
N ARG A 92 -6.23 5.21 24.78
CA ARG A 92 -6.76 5.27 23.40
C ARG A 92 -6.20 6.45 22.61
N SER A 93 -6.12 7.63 23.25
CA SER A 93 -5.58 8.84 22.60
C SER A 93 -4.15 8.67 22.12
N ARG A 94 -3.30 7.94 22.87
CA ARG A 94 -1.93 7.67 22.48
C ARG A 94 -1.85 6.94 21.13
N PHE A 95 -2.72 5.95 20.90
CA PHE A 95 -2.80 5.25 19.61
C PHE A 95 -3.25 6.19 18.48
N ILE A 96 -4.31 6.97 18.74
CA ILE A 96 -4.87 7.89 17.76
C ILE A 96 -3.84 8.96 17.38
N ASP A 97 -3.23 9.60 18.36
CA ASP A 97 -2.25 10.68 18.14
C ASP A 97 -1.00 10.16 17.41
N ALA A 98 -0.56 8.92 17.68
CA ALA A 98 0.54 8.25 16.99
C ALA A 98 0.30 8.05 15.48
N LEU A 99 -0.96 7.99 15.04
CA LEU A 99 -1.34 7.95 13.63
C LEU A 99 -1.61 9.35 13.05
N VAL A 100 -2.27 10.22 13.80
CA VAL A 100 -2.70 11.55 13.31
C VAL A 100 -1.50 12.40 12.89
N GLU A 101 -0.47 12.50 13.74
CA GLU A 101 0.68 13.36 13.46
C GLU A 101 1.42 13.00 12.16
N PRO A 102 1.83 11.74 11.93
CA PRO A 102 2.51 11.39 10.69
C PRO A 102 1.59 11.48 9.46
N LEU A 103 0.30 11.12 9.59
CA LEU A 103 -0.63 11.23 8.48
C LEU A 103 -0.86 12.70 8.07
N LEU A 104 -1.02 13.62 9.04
CA LEU A 104 -1.12 15.06 8.76
C LEU A 104 0.15 15.62 8.13
N THR A 105 1.32 15.19 8.59
CA THR A 105 2.60 15.61 8.01
C THR A 105 2.64 15.28 6.52
N VAL A 106 2.30 14.03 6.16
CA VAL A 106 2.30 13.59 4.76
C VAL A 106 1.21 14.28 3.95
N THR A 107 -0.04 14.30 4.44
CA THR A 107 -1.16 14.86 3.66
C THR A 107 -1.00 16.36 3.40
N ARG A 108 -0.45 17.11 4.36
CA ARG A 108 -0.16 18.54 4.19
C ARG A 108 0.99 18.80 3.20
N ALA A 109 2.04 17.98 3.23
CA ALA A 109 3.17 18.10 2.30
C ALA A 109 2.73 17.88 0.84
N PHE A 110 1.73 17.02 0.62
CA PHE A 110 1.22 16.69 -0.72
C PHE A 110 0.10 17.63 -1.22
N ASP A 111 -0.39 18.53 -0.37
CA ASP A 111 -1.40 19.53 -0.71
C ASP A 111 -2.65 18.89 -1.38
N ASP A 112 -3.02 19.28 -2.60
CA ASP A 112 -4.17 18.73 -3.33
C ASP A 112 -3.92 17.31 -3.92
N ARG A 113 -2.68 16.83 -3.92
CA ARG A 113 -2.33 15.52 -4.47
C ARG A 113 -2.79 14.39 -3.54
N PRO A 114 -3.41 13.32 -4.06
CA PRO A 114 -3.96 12.26 -3.25
C PRO A 114 -2.89 11.52 -2.45
N VAL A 115 -3.22 11.21 -1.21
CA VAL A 115 -2.42 10.35 -0.31
C VAL A 115 -3.27 9.12 0.02
N LEU A 116 -2.87 7.96 -0.50
CA LEU A 116 -3.53 6.69 -0.23
C LEU A 116 -2.89 6.04 1.00
N TYR A 117 -3.60 6.10 2.12
CA TYR A 117 -3.23 5.42 3.35
C TYR A 117 -3.76 3.99 3.34
N ARG A 118 -2.88 3.00 3.48
CA ARG A 118 -3.29 1.61 3.70
C ARG A 118 -3.55 1.39 5.18
N PHE A 119 -4.76 0.93 5.54
CA PHE A 119 -5.06 0.50 6.89
C PHE A 119 -4.03 -0.53 7.38
N LEU A 120 -3.81 -0.59 8.67
CA LEU A 120 -2.80 -1.43 9.29
C LEU A 120 -2.99 -2.91 8.93
N ASP A 121 -1.91 -3.55 8.49
CA ASP A 121 -1.89 -4.92 8.00
C ASP A 121 -0.90 -5.79 8.78
N PHE A 122 -0.94 -5.68 10.10
CA PHE A 122 -0.11 -6.51 10.97
C PHE A 122 -0.54 -7.98 10.93
N ARG A 123 0.45 -8.85 10.82
CA ARG A 123 0.31 -10.29 11.02
C ARG A 123 0.42 -10.62 12.52
N THR A 124 -0.02 -11.83 12.90
CA THR A 124 0.07 -12.31 14.29
C THR A 124 1.50 -12.44 14.79
N ASP A 125 2.45 -12.86 13.93
CA ASP A 125 3.86 -12.93 14.27
C ASP A 125 4.52 -11.56 14.48
N GLU A 126 4.10 -10.53 13.74
CA GLU A 126 4.55 -9.16 13.92
C GLU A 126 4.00 -8.57 15.23
N PHE A 127 2.73 -8.81 15.55
CA PHE A 127 2.14 -8.39 16.81
C PHE A 127 2.66 -9.17 18.02
N ALA A 128 3.10 -10.42 17.83
CA ALA A 128 3.67 -11.24 18.91
C ALA A 128 4.92 -10.63 19.54
N LEU A 129 5.57 -9.68 18.87
CA LEU A 129 6.75 -8.96 19.39
C LEU A 129 6.39 -7.81 20.33
N LEU A 130 5.12 -7.42 20.42
CA LEU A 130 4.67 -6.28 21.20
C LEU A 130 4.41 -6.66 22.67
N GLU A 131 4.58 -5.69 23.59
CA GLU A 131 4.26 -5.87 25.00
C GLU A 131 2.80 -6.25 25.17
N GLY A 132 2.52 -7.37 25.85
CA GLY A 132 1.19 -7.88 26.13
C GLY A 132 0.56 -8.70 25.01
N ALA A 133 1.28 -8.96 23.93
CA ALA A 133 0.81 -9.76 22.81
C ALA A 133 0.41 -11.19 23.22
N ASP A 134 1.09 -11.77 24.19
CA ASP A 134 0.82 -13.11 24.77
C ASP A 134 -0.61 -13.28 25.27
N ARG A 135 -1.32 -12.17 25.53
CA ARG A 135 -2.71 -12.15 25.99
C ARG A 135 -3.72 -12.05 24.85
N PHE A 136 -3.32 -11.54 23.71
CA PHE A 136 -4.23 -11.13 22.62
C PHE A 136 -3.98 -11.86 21.31
N GLU A 137 -2.74 -12.28 21.07
CA GLU A 137 -2.36 -12.96 19.82
C GLU A 137 -2.27 -14.46 20.03
N MET A 138 -2.74 -15.19 19.03
CA MET A 138 -2.57 -16.64 18.94
C MET A 138 -1.43 -16.97 18.00
N THR A 139 -0.65 -17.99 18.32
CA THR A 139 0.36 -18.51 17.39
C THR A 139 -0.32 -19.14 16.19
N GLU A 140 0.02 -18.69 14.99
CA GLU A 140 -0.41 -19.28 13.73
C GLU A 140 0.76 -19.98 13.05
N GLU A 141 0.49 -21.14 12.42
CA GLU A 141 1.51 -21.86 11.65
C GLU A 141 1.89 -21.14 10.36
N ASN A 142 0.95 -20.38 9.79
CA ASN A 142 1.14 -19.57 8.58
C ASN A 142 0.52 -18.16 8.74
N PRO A 143 1.20 -17.24 9.44
CA PRO A 143 0.70 -15.88 9.66
C PRO A 143 0.49 -15.09 8.36
N MET A 144 1.24 -15.41 7.29
CA MET A 144 1.10 -14.77 5.99
C MET A 144 -0.34 -14.90 5.45
N ASN A 145 -0.96 -16.06 5.62
CA ASN A 145 -2.34 -16.35 5.21
C ASN A 145 -3.34 -16.32 6.38
N GLY A 146 -2.89 -15.91 7.56
CA GLY A 146 -3.63 -15.90 8.81
C GLY A 146 -4.46 -14.62 9.05
N VAL A 147 -4.48 -14.23 10.31
CA VAL A 147 -5.22 -13.05 10.81
C VAL A 147 -4.43 -11.78 10.52
N ARG A 148 -4.80 -11.12 9.42
CA ARG A 148 -4.22 -9.85 8.98
C ARG A 148 -5.24 -9.06 8.15
N GLY A 149 -4.94 -7.79 7.89
CA GLY A 149 -5.67 -6.92 6.97
C GLY A 149 -7.16 -6.84 7.28
N CYS A 150 -7.99 -6.95 6.25
CA CYS A 150 -9.45 -6.84 6.35
C CYS A 150 -10.03 -7.74 7.44
N PHE A 151 -9.58 -8.99 7.52
CA PHE A 151 -10.09 -9.93 8.53
C PHE A 151 -9.69 -9.51 9.96
N ARG A 152 -8.50 -8.98 10.17
CA ARG A 152 -8.10 -8.44 11.48
C ARG A 152 -8.97 -7.25 11.88
N ALA A 153 -9.26 -6.34 10.96
CA ALA A 153 -10.10 -5.17 11.23
C ALA A 153 -11.50 -5.55 11.75
N ILE A 154 -12.12 -6.59 11.18
CA ILE A 154 -13.44 -7.05 11.62
C ILE A 154 -13.40 -7.96 12.84
N ARG A 155 -12.29 -8.67 13.08
CA ARG A 155 -12.08 -9.51 14.27
C ARG A 155 -11.78 -8.67 15.52
N ASP A 156 -11.01 -7.61 15.36
CA ASP A 156 -10.57 -6.72 16.44
C ASP A 156 -11.10 -5.27 16.22
N PRO A 157 -12.44 -5.11 16.15
CA PRO A 157 -13.06 -3.85 15.72
C PRO A 157 -12.78 -2.68 16.66
N GLU A 158 -12.43 -2.92 17.93
CA GLU A 158 -12.04 -1.88 18.86
C GLU A 158 -10.72 -1.21 18.50
N VAL A 159 -9.77 -1.95 17.93
CA VAL A 159 -8.48 -1.40 17.43
C VAL A 159 -8.73 -0.65 16.13
N PHE A 160 -9.50 -1.25 15.21
CA PHE A 160 -9.82 -0.62 13.93
C PHE A 160 -10.60 0.69 14.10
N ARG A 161 -11.51 0.79 15.11
CA ARG A 161 -12.19 2.06 15.41
C ARG A 161 -11.23 3.17 15.85
N LEU A 162 -10.16 2.85 16.59
CA LEU A 162 -9.13 3.86 16.91
C LEU A 162 -8.41 4.37 15.68
N GLU A 163 -8.16 3.48 14.72
CA GLU A 163 -7.57 3.83 13.44
C GLU A 163 -8.53 4.71 12.62
N LEU A 164 -9.82 4.38 12.59
CA LEU A 164 -10.86 5.20 11.96
C LEU A 164 -11.02 6.57 12.62
N ASP A 165 -10.91 6.67 13.95
CA ASP A 165 -10.91 7.94 14.68
C ASP A 165 -9.73 8.83 14.26
N ALA A 166 -8.54 8.22 14.07
CA ALA A 166 -7.38 8.95 13.56
C ALA A 166 -7.59 9.42 12.11
N VAL A 167 -8.06 8.54 11.24
CA VAL A 167 -8.38 8.87 9.84
C VAL A 167 -9.41 9.99 9.74
N ALA A 168 -10.47 9.95 10.56
CA ALA A 168 -11.49 10.98 10.59
C ALA A 168 -10.94 12.37 10.99
N ARG A 169 -10.02 12.41 11.97
CA ARG A 169 -9.34 13.66 12.35
C ARG A 169 -8.51 14.22 11.22
N VAL A 170 -7.72 13.36 10.56
CA VAL A 170 -6.86 13.76 9.44
C VAL A 170 -7.69 14.23 8.25
N PHE A 171 -8.74 13.49 7.88
CA PHE A 171 -9.60 13.79 6.73
C PHE A 171 -10.31 15.15 6.84
N ARG A 172 -10.72 15.55 8.06
CA ARG A 172 -11.33 16.86 8.30
C ARG A 172 -10.38 18.03 7.98
N GLU A 173 -9.07 17.83 8.17
CA GLU A 173 -8.05 18.85 7.90
C GLU A 173 -7.44 18.72 6.50
N SER A 174 -7.37 17.51 5.98
CA SER A 174 -6.69 17.16 4.73
C SER A 174 -7.55 16.20 3.90
N PRO A 175 -8.50 16.72 3.10
CA PRO A 175 -9.44 15.90 2.34
C PRO A 175 -8.81 15.18 1.13
N ASN A 176 -7.53 15.38 0.88
CA ASN A 176 -6.74 14.60 -0.08
C ASN A 176 -6.39 13.19 0.42
N LEU A 177 -6.67 12.88 1.69
CA LEU A 177 -6.53 11.53 2.25
C LEU A 177 -7.52 10.56 1.60
N ARG A 178 -7.04 9.39 1.23
CA ARG A 178 -7.81 8.23 0.77
C ARG A 178 -7.34 7.01 1.53
N VAL A 179 -8.15 5.95 1.55
CA VAL A 179 -7.77 4.73 2.28
C VAL A 179 -7.83 3.49 1.40
N ALA A 180 -7.02 2.48 1.76
CA ALA A 180 -7.06 1.17 1.16
C ALA A 180 -7.20 0.08 2.23
N ILE A 181 -8.17 -0.83 2.05
CA ILE A 181 -8.38 -1.99 2.91
C ILE A 181 -7.43 -3.10 2.46
N PRO A 182 -6.47 -3.54 3.30
CA PRO A 182 -5.51 -4.56 2.94
C PRO A 182 -6.11 -5.98 2.97
N PHE A 183 -5.54 -6.85 2.17
CA PHE A 183 -5.70 -8.30 2.19
C PHE A 183 -7.16 -8.78 2.20
N VAL A 184 -7.99 -8.19 1.33
CA VAL A 184 -9.40 -8.59 1.17
C VAL A 184 -9.47 -9.93 0.48
N ARG A 185 -10.11 -10.93 1.10
CA ARG A 185 -10.26 -12.29 0.57
C ARG A 185 -11.63 -12.57 0.00
N SER A 186 -12.66 -11.98 0.62
CA SER A 186 -14.06 -12.32 0.35
C SER A 186 -14.99 -11.11 0.44
N GLU A 187 -16.17 -11.25 -0.19
CA GLU A 187 -17.19 -10.20 -0.18
C GLU A 187 -17.72 -9.92 1.22
N TRP A 188 -17.91 -10.94 2.04
CA TRP A 188 -18.48 -10.75 3.38
C TRP A 188 -17.52 -10.01 4.32
N GLU A 189 -16.20 -10.29 4.23
CA GLU A 189 -15.18 -9.53 4.98
C GLU A 189 -15.20 -8.05 4.58
N LEU A 190 -15.17 -7.79 3.28
CA LEU A 190 -15.19 -6.42 2.76
C LEU A 190 -16.45 -5.68 3.22
N ARG A 191 -17.62 -6.33 3.14
CA ARG A 191 -18.89 -5.75 3.58
C ARG A 191 -18.83 -5.35 5.06
N ALA A 192 -18.39 -6.28 5.92
CA ALA A 192 -18.28 -6.01 7.35
C ALA A 192 -17.28 -4.88 7.67
N CYS A 193 -16.17 -4.81 6.93
CA CYS A 193 -15.19 -3.74 7.09
C CYS A 193 -15.75 -2.39 6.62
N LEU A 194 -16.45 -2.35 5.48
CA LEU A 194 -17.10 -1.14 4.97
C LEU A 194 -18.20 -0.65 5.91
N ASP A 195 -18.94 -1.55 6.56
CA ASP A 195 -19.96 -1.17 7.53
C ASP A 195 -19.32 -0.47 8.74
N LEU A 196 -18.16 -0.96 9.23
CA LEU A 196 -17.41 -0.27 10.30
C LEU A 196 -16.92 1.11 9.86
N ILE A 197 -16.52 1.29 8.61
CA ILE A 197 -16.10 2.59 8.07
C ILE A 197 -17.30 3.54 7.99
N ARG A 198 -18.43 3.10 7.48
CA ARG A 198 -19.66 3.90 7.38
C ARG A 198 -20.20 4.33 8.74
N ASP A 199 -20.07 3.47 9.74
CA ASP A 199 -20.50 3.74 11.12
C ASP A 199 -19.54 4.68 11.85
N SER A 200 -18.40 5.06 11.24
CA SER A 200 -17.41 5.97 11.84
C SER A 200 -17.72 7.44 11.53
N ASP A 201 -17.00 8.33 12.19
CA ASP A 201 -17.13 9.80 12.03
C ASP A 201 -16.77 10.33 10.64
N VAL A 202 -16.11 9.53 9.80
CA VAL A 202 -15.78 9.90 8.40
C VAL A 202 -16.85 9.41 7.41
N GLY A 203 -17.59 8.37 7.78
CA GLY A 203 -18.76 7.88 7.04
C GLY A 203 -18.49 7.59 5.58
N ASP A 204 -19.46 7.94 4.71
CA ASP A 204 -19.42 7.72 3.27
C ASP A 204 -18.58 8.75 2.49
N GLU A 205 -18.01 9.75 3.16
CA GLU A 205 -17.21 10.80 2.49
C GLU A 205 -15.82 10.30 2.10
N LEU A 206 -15.33 9.25 2.77
CA LEU A 206 -14.00 8.69 2.55
C LEU A 206 -13.96 7.84 1.28
N LEU A 207 -13.03 8.14 0.39
CA LEU A 207 -12.78 7.30 -0.78
C LEU A 207 -12.01 6.04 -0.36
N VAL A 208 -12.69 4.90 -0.45
CA VAL A 208 -12.16 3.60 -0.04
C VAL A 208 -11.73 2.80 -1.26
N SER A 209 -10.50 2.32 -1.25
CA SER A 209 -9.97 1.33 -2.19
C SER A 209 -9.77 -0.01 -1.50
N VAL A 210 -9.62 -1.08 -2.27
CA VAL A 210 -9.18 -2.39 -1.76
C VAL A 210 -7.81 -2.75 -2.30
N MET A 211 -7.00 -3.42 -1.47
CA MET A 211 -5.76 -4.03 -1.94
C MET A 211 -6.09 -5.36 -2.64
N ALA A 212 -5.81 -5.43 -3.92
CA ALA A 212 -5.90 -6.65 -4.70
C ALA A 212 -4.62 -7.48 -4.52
N GLU A 213 -4.55 -8.16 -3.40
CA GLU A 213 -3.42 -8.96 -2.94
C GLU A 213 -3.72 -10.46 -2.95
N VAL A 214 -5.02 -10.81 -2.99
CA VAL A 214 -5.51 -12.18 -3.03
C VAL A 214 -6.17 -12.43 -4.40
N PRO A 215 -5.90 -13.56 -5.06
CA PRO A 215 -6.42 -13.84 -6.41
C PRO A 215 -7.95 -13.77 -6.53
N SER A 216 -8.69 -14.00 -5.45
CA SER A 216 -10.16 -13.91 -5.42
C SER A 216 -10.68 -12.52 -5.83
N VAL A 217 -9.93 -11.45 -5.57
CA VAL A 217 -10.33 -10.08 -5.92
C VAL A 217 -10.58 -9.93 -7.43
N ALA A 218 -9.79 -10.60 -8.28
CA ALA A 218 -9.93 -10.54 -9.74
C ALA A 218 -11.32 -10.97 -10.24
N TYR A 219 -12.08 -11.72 -9.45
CA TYR A 219 -13.40 -12.23 -9.80
C TYR A 219 -14.56 -11.37 -9.26
N TRP A 220 -14.29 -10.42 -8.36
CA TRP A 220 -15.32 -9.70 -7.61
C TRP A 220 -15.27 -8.18 -7.75
N ILE A 221 -14.48 -7.64 -8.69
CA ILE A 221 -14.29 -6.18 -8.88
C ILE A 221 -15.65 -5.47 -9.05
N ASP A 222 -16.54 -5.95 -9.91
CA ASP A 222 -17.86 -5.34 -10.13
C ASP A 222 -18.71 -5.31 -8.86
N ARG A 223 -18.65 -6.38 -8.06
CA ARG A 223 -19.36 -6.43 -6.78
C ARG A 223 -18.78 -5.47 -5.77
N TYR A 224 -17.45 -5.37 -5.69
CA TYR A 224 -16.77 -4.43 -4.79
C TYR A 224 -17.09 -2.98 -5.17
N ALA A 225 -17.08 -2.66 -6.46
CA ALA A 225 -17.52 -1.35 -6.94
C ALA A 225 -18.99 -1.05 -6.56
N SER A 226 -19.89 -2.04 -6.71
CA SER A 226 -21.30 -1.87 -6.30
C SER A 226 -21.50 -1.67 -4.79
N MET A 227 -20.51 -2.02 -3.97
CA MET A 227 -20.50 -1.78 -2.52
C MET A 227 -19.95 -0.39 -2.14
N GLY A 228 -19.54 0.42 -3.13
CA GLY A 228 -19.00 1.76 -2.92
C GLY A 228 -17.47 1.85 -2.91
N VAL A 229 -16.76 0.76 -3.30
CA VAL A 229 -15.31 0.80 -3.47
C VAL A 229 -14.95 1.71 -4.65
N ALA A 230 -14.09 2.71 -4.42
CA ALA A 230 -13.68 3.71 -5.40
C ALA A 230 -12.48 3.30 -6.25
N GLY A 231 -11.76 2.26 -5.84
CA GLY A 231 -10.57 1.81 -6.55
C GLY A 231 -10.01 0.49 -6.05
N VAL A 232 -9.10 -0.06 -6.84
CA VAL A 232 -8.31 -1.24 -6.47
C VAL A 232 -6.82 -0.92 -6.60
N THR A 233 -6.04 -1.35 -5.63
CA THR A 233 -4.58 -1.26 -5.68
C THR A 233 -4.00 -2.67 -5.66
N VAL A 234 -3.36 -3.06 -6.74
CA VAL A 234 -2.68 -4.36 -6.82
C VAL A 234 -1.44 -4.32 -5.95
N GLY A 235 -1.40 -5.14 -4.91
CA GLY A 235 -0.21 -5.45 -4.12
C GLY A 235 0.53 -6.63 -4.76
N LEU A 236 1.39 -6.33 -5.75
CA LEU A 236 1.92 -7.33 -6.67
C LEU A 236 2.66 -8.45 -5.96
N GLN A 237 3.40 -8.12 -4.90
CA GLN A 237 4.18 -9.11 -4.15
C GLN A 237 3.30 -10.19 -3.48
N ASN A 238 2.25 -9.80 -2.77
CA ASN A 238 1.34 -10.75 -2.14
C ASN A 238 0.53 -11.51 -3.21
N LEU A 239 0.10 -10.82 -4.26
CA LEU A 239 -0.65 -11.42 -5.36
C LEU A 239 0.18 -12.51 -6.06
N THR A 240 1.44 -12.22 -6.39
CA THR A 240 2.39 -13.18 -6.99
C THR A 240 2.55 -14.42 -6.13
N GLN A 241 2.84 -14.22 -4.84
CA GLN A 241 2.99 -15.31 -3.88
C GLN A 241 1.79 -16.25 -3.88
N LEU A 242 0.58 -15.68 -3.89
CA LEU A 242 -0.65 -16.47 -3.79
C LEU A 242 -1.09 -17.10 -5.12
N ILE A 243 -0.76 -16.47 -6.26
CA ILE A 243 -1.03 -17.06 -7.59
C ILE A 243 -0.09 -18.25 -7.82
N LEU A 244 1.20 -18.07 -7.56
CA LEU A 244 2.20 -19.11 -7.80
C LEU A 244 2.27 -20.14 -6.69
N GLY A 245 1.64 -19.88 -5.52
CA GLY A 245 1.70 -20.76 -4.36
C GLY A 245 3.10 -20.86 -3.78
N VAL A 246 3.86 -19.77 -3.82
CA VAL A 246 5.26 -19.70 -3.41
C VAL A 246 5.39 -18.79 -2.19
N ASP A 247 6.11 -19.23 -1.18
CA ASP A 247 6.51 -18.38 -0.07
C ASP A 247 7.71 -17.52 -0.50
N ARG A 248 7.48 -16.21 -0.67
CA ARG A 248 8.51 -15.25 -1.13
C ARG A 248 9.67 -15.07 -0.14
N ASP A 249 9.43 -15.38 1.15
CA ASP A 249 10.42 -15.24 2.20
C ASP A 249 11.26 -16.53 2.37
N SER A 250 10.92 -17.60 1.61
CA SER A 250 11.62 -18.88 1.65
C SER A 250 12.78 -18.93 0.66
N MET A 251 14.00 -18.97 1.18
CA MET A 251 15.19 -19.17 0.36
C MET A 251 15.18 -20.49 -0.45
N LEU A 252 14.39 -21.49 -0.02
CA LEU A 252 14.23 -22.75 -0.74
C LEU A 252 13.38 -22.63 -2.00
N MET A 253 12.58 -21.58 -2.08
CA MET A 253 11.66 -21.30 -3.19
C MET A 253 12.22 -20.20 -4.12
N ASP A 254 13.45 -19.76 -3.88
CA ASP A 254 14.12 -18.78 -4.73
C ASP A 254 14.17 -19.28 -6.19
N GLY A 255 13.85 -18.39 -7.13
CA GLY A 255 13.70 -18.70 -8.55
C GLY A 255 12.33 -19.24 -8.98
N LEU A 256 11.41 -19.52 -8.05
CA LEU A 256 10.00 -19.80 -8.36
C LEU A 256 9.11 -18.56 -8.17
N TYR A 257 9.56 -17.59 -7.40
CA TYR A 257 8.87 -16.31 -7.22
C TYR A 257 9.23 -15.33 -8.35
N ASP A 258 8.27 -15.01 -9.20
CA ASP A 258 8.46 -14.12 -10.35
C ASP A 258 7.22 -13.24 -10.55
N GLU A 259 7.34 -11.95 -10.26
CA GLU A 259 6.26 -10.97 -10.45
C GLU A 259 5.89 -10.78 -11.92
N THR A 260 6.74 -11.21 -12.84
CA THR A 260 6.52 -11.07 -14.29
C THR A 260 5.95 -12.32 -14.95
N ASP A 261 5.70 -13.38 -14.17
CA ASP A 261 5.09 -14.62 -14.68
C ASP A 261 3.77 -14.33 -15.41
N ALA A 262 3.53 -15.08 -16.47
CA ALA A 262 2.38 -14.89 -17.33
C ALA A 262 1.04 -15.05 -16.58
N ALA A 263 0.93 -15.95 -15.59
CA ALA A 263 -0.29 -16.12 -14.80
C ALA A 263 -0.52 -14.92 -13.87
N VAL A 264 0.55 -14.34 -13.34
CA VAL A 264 0.48 -13.11 -12.53
C VAL A 264 0.02 -11.96 -13.40
N PHE A 265 0.63 -11.76 -14.57
CA PHE A 265 0.26 -10.70 -15.50
C PHE A 265 -1.17 -10.84 -16.03
N ASP A 266 -1.64 -12.06 -16.34
CA ASP A 266 -3.03 -12.30 -16.73
C ASP A 266 -4.01 -11.90 -15.60
N THR A 267 -3.68 -12.23 -14.35
CA THR A 267 -4.52 -11.85 -13.20
C THR A 267 -4.54 -10.33 -13.02
N VAL A 268 -3.40 -9.65 -13.13
CA VAL A 268 -3.32 -8.18 -13.10
C VAL A 268 -4.17 -7.58 -14.23
N SER A 269 -4.07 -8.13 -15.43
CA SER A 269 -4.85 -7.68 -16.60
C SER A 269 -6.35 -7.79 -16.35
N ARG A 270 -6.82 -8.88 -15.73
CA ARG A 270 -8.23 -9.07 -15.34
C ARG A 270 -8.68 -8.04 -14.31
N ILE A 271 -7.84 -7.75 -13.31
CA ILE A 271 -8.14 -6.74 -12.29
C ILE A 271 -8.28 -5.36 -12.92
N VAL A 272 -7.34 -4.96 -13.79
CA VAL A 272 -7.38 -3.65 -14.47
C VAL A 272 -8.59 -3.56 -15.39
N ALA A 273 -8.88 -4.59 -16.18
CA ALA A 273 -10.05 -4.63 -17.05
C ALA A 273 -11.37 -4.57 -16.26
N GLY A 274 -11.47 -5.31 -15.15
CA GLY A 274 -12.62 -5.25 -14.24
C GLY A 274 -12.81 -3.86 -13.64
N ALA A 275 -11.74 -3.21 -13.16
CA ALA A 275 -11.78 -1.86 -12.63
C ALA A 275 -12.24 -0.84 -13.68
N THR A 276 -11.70 -0.93 -14.90
CA THR A 276 -12.12 -0.10 -16.03
C THR A 276 -13.59 -0.29 -16.36
N SER A 277 -14.07 -1.53 -16.45
CA SER A 277 -15.47 -1.86 -16.70
C SER A 277 -16.41 -1.33 -15.61
N ALA A 278 -15.98 -1.41 -14.36
CA ALA A 278 -16.74 -0.93 -13.21
C ALA A 278 -16.65 0.59 -12.99
N GLY A 279 -15.82 1.30 -13.77
CA GLY A 279 -15.62 2.74 -13.66
C GLY A 279 -14.87 3.17 -12.39
N ILE A 280 -14.07 2.29 -11.80
CA ILE A 280 -13.23 2.58 -10.62
C ILE A 280 -11.75 2.66 -10.99
N SER A 281 -10.95 3.29 -10.13
CA SER A 281 -9.51 3.43 -10.36
C SER A 281 -8.77 2.10 -10.17
N SER A 282 -7.67 1.91 -10.92
CA SER A 282 -6.72 0.81 -10.71
C SER A 282 -5.32 1.36 -10.48
N SER A 283 -4.64 0.88 -9.45
CA SER A 283 -3.26 1.21 -9.12
C SER A 283 -2.44 -0.06 -8.94
N ILE A 284 -1.13 0.01 -9.14
CA ILE A 284 -0.23 -1.12 -8.91
C ILE A 284 0.97 -0.66 -8.09
N THR A 285 1.32 -1.43 -7.06
CA THR A 285 2.51 -1.23 -6.23
C THR A 285 3.35 -2.51 -6.15
N GLY A 286 4.64 -2.38 -5.88
CA GLY A 286 5.59 -3.50 -5.86
C GLY A 286 6.01 -3.95 -7.27
N VAL A 287 6.01 -3.04 -8.23
CA VAL A 287 6.39 -3.32 -9.62
C VAL A 287 7.91 -3.55 -9.69
N PRO A 288 8.40 -4.59 -10.39
CA PRO A 288 9.83 -4.80 -10.58
C PRO A 288 10.43 -3.67 -11.41
N TYR A 289 11.16 -2.75 -10.78
CA TYR A 289 11.74 -1.55 -11.40
C TYR A 289 12.86 -1.86 -12.38
N ASN A 290 13.52 -2.99 -12.22
CA ASN A 290 14.58 -3.46 -13.12
C ASN A 290 14.05 -4.00 -14.45
N GLN A 291 12.74 -4.00 -14.66
CA GLN A 291 12.06 -4.45 -15.88
C GLN A 291 11.17 -3.33 -16.47
N PRO A 292 11.75 -2.32 -17.13
CA PRO A 292 10.99 -1.19 -17.69
C PRO A 292 9.88 -1.63 -18.66
N THR A 293 10.11 -2.70 -19.41
CA THR A 293 9.11 -3.28 -20.33
C THR A 293 7.86 -3.78 -19.62
N TYR A 294 7.98 -4.19 -18.35
CA TYR A 294 6.82 -4.58 -17.53
C TYR A 294 5.97 -3.36 -17.18
N ILE A 295 6.61 -2.24 -16.81
CA ILE A 295 5.93 -0.96 -16.58
C ILE A 295 5.18 -0.52 -17.84
N GLU A 296 5.82 -0.60 -19.02
CA GLU A 296 5.18 -0.26 -20.28
C GLU A 296 3.95 -1.14 -20.57
N LYS A 297 4.02 -2.45 -20.30
CA LYS A 297 2.86 -3.34 -20.41
C LYS A 297 1.71 -2.91 -19.52
N LEU A 298 1.98 -2.53 -18.26
CA LEU A 298 0.97 -2.05 -17.31
C LEU A 298 0.30 -0.75 -17.79
N VAL A 299 1.09 0.19 -18.31
CA VAL A 299 0.56 1.44 -18.87
C VAL A 299 -0.37 1.15 -20.07
N ARG A 300 0.00 0.21 -20.92
CA ARG A 300 -0.84 -0.21 -22.07
C ARG A 300 -2.13 -0.91 -21.67
N LEU A 301 -2.16 -1.56 -20.51
CA LEU A 301 -3.42 -2.08 -19.93
C LEU A 301 -4.38 -0.96 -19.52
N GLY A 302 -3.92 0.28 -19.42
CA GLY A 302 -4.73 1.42 -18.98
C GLY A 302 -4.84 1.53 -17.47
N VAL A 303 -3.85 1.08 -16.72
CA VAL A 303 -3.79 1.28 -15.27
C VAL A 303 -3.84 2.77 -14.93
N THR A 304 -4.64 3.15 -13.93
CA THR A 304 -4.81 4.56 -13.55
C THR A 304 -3.54 5.15 -12.95
N SER A 305 -2.80 4.35 -12.18
CA SER A 305 -1.54 4.79 -11.58
C SER A 305 -0.58 3.64 -11.31
N ILE A 306 0.70 3.96 -11.30
CA ILE A 306 1.79 3.07 -10.89
C ILE A 306 2.47 3.70 -9.69
N THR A 307 2.71 2.89 -8.66
CA THR A 307 3.39 3.33 -7.44
C THR A 307 4.75 2.65 -7.34
N VAL A 308 5.78 3.45 -7.17
CA VAL A 308 7.17 3.01 -7.07
C VAL A 308 7.83 3.60 -5.82
N ASN A 309 9.01 3.11 -5.47
CA ASN A 309 9.81 3.72 -4.41
C ASN A 309 10.50 5.00 -4.93
N PRO A 310 10.91 5.94 -4.06
CA PRO A 310 11.51 7.20 -4.48
C PRO A 310 12.75 7.04 -5.40
N ASP A 311 13.58 6.05 -5.15
CA ASP A 311 14.79 5.74 -5.94
C ASP A 311 14.49 5.15 -7.33
N GLU A 312 13.28 4.61 -7.52
CA GLU A 312 12.82 4.00 -8.77
C GLU A 312 12.13 5.01 -9.71
N LEU A 313 11.80 6.22 -9.22
CA LEU A 313 11.03 7.23 -9.95
C LEU A 313 11.60 7.54 -11.34
N SER A 314 12.92 7.65 -11.45
CA SER A 314 13.57 8.00 -12.73
C SER A 314 13.39 6.91 -13.79
N VAL A 315 13.35 5.66 -13.40
CA VAL A 315 13.13 4.52 -14.30
C VAL A 315 11.67 4.45 -14.73
N ALA A 316 10.76 4.55 -13.77
CA ALA A 316 9.33 4.53 -14.03
C ALA A 316 8.89 5.68 -14.95
N ARG A 317 9.42 6.90 -14.71
CA ARG A 317 9.13 8.05 -15.56
C ARG A 317 9.57 7.83 -17.01
N ARG A 318 10.79 7.34 -17.23
CA ARG A 318 11.27 7.02 -18.60
C ARG A 318 10.37 6.00 -19.30
N ALA A 319 9.91 4.98 -18.60
CA ALA A 319 8.98 4.00 -19.15
C ALA A 319 7.63 4.64 -19.55
N LEU A 320 7.09 5.52 -18.71
CA LEU A 320 5.89 6.29 -19.01
C LEU A 320 6.07 7.18 -20.25
N GLU A 321 7.16 7.94 -20.32
CA GLU A 321 7.51 8.81 -21.45
C GLU A 321 7.69 8.01 -22.75
N HIS A 322 8.30 6.82 -22.68
CA HIS A 322 8.49 5.94 -23.83
C HIS A 322 7.15 5.49 -24.44
N VAL A 323 6.20 5.09 -23.59
CA VAL A 323 4.85 4.75 -24.05
C VAL A 323 4.12 5.96 -24.64
N ALA A 324 4.27 7.16 -24.01
CA ALA A 324 3.67 8.39 -24.53
C ALA A 324 4.18 8.80 -25.90
N ALA A 325 5.48 8.62 -26.13
CA ALA A 325 6.11 8.93 -27.42
C ALA A 325 5.65 8.02 -28.57
N GLY A 326 4.85 6.97 -28.27
CA GLY A 326 4.37 6.01 -29.27
C GLY A 326 5.48 5.14 -29.88
N ASN A 327 6.62 5.04 -29.19
CA ASN A 327 7.73 4.20 -29.63
C ASN A 327 7.35 2.73 -29.40
N LEU A 328 6.89 2.11 -30.46
CA LEU A 328 6.48 0.71 -30.53
C LEU A 328 7.67 -0.12 -30.97
N ASP A 329 8.49 -0.59 -30.04
CA ASP A 329 9.32 -1.76 -30.38
C ASP A 329 8.46 -3.01 -30.11
N LEU A 330 7.89 -3.57 -31.20
CA LEU A 330 7.05 -4.77 -31.19
C LEU A 330 7.91 -6.05 -31.33
N SER A 331 9.19 -5.97 -30.96
CA SER A 331 10.09 -7.13 -31.05
C SER A 331 10.47 -7.63 -29.66
N THR A 332 9.63 -8.48 -29.09
CA THR A 332 9.96 -9.81 -28.50
C THR A 332 8.70 -10.45 -27.94
#